data_488b62b2d0bfdb248ed6892d138c8f3c
#
_entry.id   488b62b2d0bfdb248ed6892d138c8f3c
#
_cell.length_a   1.000
_cell.length_b   1.000
_cell.length_c   1.000
_cell.angle_alpha   90.00
_cell.angle_beta   90.00
_cell.angle_gamma   90.00
#
_symmetry.space_group_name_H-M   'P 1'
#
loop_
_entity.id
_entity.type
_entity.pdbx_description
1 polymer ?
#
loop_
_entity_poly.entity_id
_entity_poly.type
_entity_poly.pdbx_seq_one_letter_code
_entity_poly.pdbx_strand_id
1 'polypeptide(L)'
;MQSKVQAQLVISSKPMLALAFLIASILTTTSTLMAQRSVTPPMAQETITRLITKELAGPSGEQALMYTVDFPSGFSSPVHPHNAQVFVYVLAGSVVMQLRGQKALTLGPGQSFYENPDDIHVVSRNASSTKPAQFLVFMIHKKGAPLVLPAK
;
A
#
# COMPACT_ATOMS: atom_id res chain seq x y z
N MET A 1 85.36 11.53 -25.21
CA MET A 1 86.65 11.60 -24.51
C MET A 1 86.40 11.23 -23.05
N GLN A 2 87.11 10.20 -22.63
CA GLN A 2 87.54 9.85 -21.28
C GLN A 2 86.42 9.62 -20.24
N SER A 3 86.18 8.40 -19.85
CA SER A 3 87.04 7.43 -19.14
C SER A 3 87.11 7.63 -17.63
N LYS A 4 86.77 6.54 -16.96
CA LYS A 4 87.32 5.96 -15.72
C LYS A 4 86.53 6.19 -14.45
N VAL A 5 86.36 5.30 -13.52
CA VAL A 5 86.80 3.92 -13.23
C VAL A 5 86.30 3.65 -11.82
N GLN A 6 85.84 2.47 -11.65
CA GLN A 6 85.69 1.60 -10.47
C GLN A 6 86.10 2.14 -9.08
N ALA A 7 85.30 1.73 -8.11
CA ALA A 7 85.83 0.99 -6.95
C ALA A 7 84.67 0.16 -6.29
N GLN A 8 84.90 -1.13 -6.27
CA GLN A 8 84.21 -2.09 -5.42
C GLN A 8 84.70 -1.95 -3.98
N LEU A 9 83.81 -2.03 -3.05
CA LEU A 9 84.18 -2.41 -1.70
C LEU A 9 83.19 -3.48 -1.18
N VAL A 10 83.73 -4.69 -1.09
CA VAL A 10 83.15 -5.84 -0.45
C VAL A 10 83.46 -5.76 1.04
N ILE A 11 82.43 -5.73 1.90
CA ILE A 11 82.62 -6.07 3.31
C ILE A 11 81.56 -7.08 3.70
N SER A 12 82.06 -8.26 3.94
CA SER A 12 81.42 -9.39 4.61
C SER A 12 81.21 -9.10 6.10
N SER A 13 80.09 -9.43 6.66
CA SER A 13 80.03 -10.06 8.00
C SER A 13 78.65 -10.39 8.47
N LYS A 14 78.37 -11.68 8.59
CA LYS A 14 77.64 -12.45 9.62
C LYS A 14 76.23 -12.14 10.01
N PRO A 15 75.40 -13.20 10.17
CA PRO A 15 73.99 -13.11 10.52
C PRO A 15 73.79 -12.93 12.03
N MET A 16 72.94 -11.94 12.39
CA MET A 16 72.41 -11.81 13.74
C MET A 16 70.97 -12.31 13.74
N LEU A 17 70.84 -13.39 14.46
CA LEU A 17 69.56 -14.05 14.70
C LEU A 17 68.67 -13.13 15.55
N ALA A 18 67.70 -12.46 14.98
CA ALA A 18 66.70 -11.69 15.68
C ALA A 18 65.35 -12.43 15.61
N LEU A 19 65.00 -13.01 16.74
CA LEU A 19 63.73 -13.66 17.01
C LEU A 19 62.60 -12.63 16.97
N ALA A 20 61.88 -12.52 15.84
CA ALA A 20 60.75 -11.65 15.70
C ALA A 20 59.50 -12.41 16.19
N PHE A 21 58.94 -12.00 17.33
CA PHE A 21 57.63 -12.39 17.82
C PHE A 21 56.55 -12.01 16.81
N LEU A 22 55.96 -13.00 16.18
CA LEU A 22 54.81 -12.82 15.31
C LEU A 22 53.55 -12.68 16.18
N ILE A 23 53.19 -11.45 16.52
CA ILE A 23 51.87 -11.16 17.14
C ILE A 23 50.85 -11.18 16.00
N ALA A 24 50.19 -12.31 15.82
CA ALA A 24 49.02 -12.44 14.96
C ALA A 24 47.85 -11.72 15.63
N SER A 25 47.62 -10.46 15.26
CA SER A 25 46.39 -9.74 15.61
C SER A 25 45.23 -10.31 14.78
N ILE A 26 44.48 -11.20 15.39
CA ILE A 26 43.18 -11.67 14.83
C ILE A 26 42.20 -10.52 14.96
N LEU A 27 42.05 -9.75 13.90
CA LEU A 27 40.97 -8.76 13.76
C LEU A 27 39.66 -9.53 13.50
N THR A 28 38.92 -9.85 14.56
CA THR A 28 37.56 -10.36 14.44
C THR A 28 36.65 -9.22 14.01
N THR A 29 36.40 -9.10 12.71
CA THR A 29 35.35 -8.23 12.17
C THR A 29 34.01 -8.84 12.51
N THR A 30 33.39 -8.42 13.60
CA THR A 30 31.99 -8.69 13.89
C THR A 30 31.13 -7.92 12.89
N SER A 31 30.74 -8.58 11.79
CA SER A 31 29.72 -8.05 10.88
C SER A 31 28.39 -8.03 11.63
N THR A 32 28.02 -6.88 12.16
CA THR A 32 26.68 -6.63 12.70
C THR A 32 25.72 -6.62 11.52
N LEU A 33 25.08 -7.75 11.25
CA LEU A 33 24.02 -7.88 10.28
C LEU A 33 22.82 -7.09 10.82
N MET A 34 22.74 -5.80 10.46
CA MET A 34 21.56 -4.96 10.71
C MET A 34 20.42 -5.56 9.89
N ALA A 35 19.56 -6.30 10.54
CA ALA A 35 18.30 -6.74 9.96
C ALA A 35 17.51 -5.48 9.59
N GLN A 36 17.56 -5.09 8.32
CA GLN A 36 16.67 -4.09 7.77
C GLN A 36 15.24 -4.63 7.92
N ARG A 37 14.53 -4.17 8.95
CA ARG A 37 13.08 -4.34 8.99
C ARG A 37 12.53 -3.66 7.75
N SER A 38 12.08 -4.46 6.80
CA SER A 38 11.26 -3.98 5.69
C SER A 38 9.99 -3.39 6.30
N VAL A 39 9.99 -2.07 6.49
CA VAL A 39 8.76 -1.33 6.80
C VAL A 39 7.96 -1.34 5.51
N THR A 40 7.03 -2.29 5.38
CA THR A 40 6.03 -2.25 4.32
C THR A 40 5.31 -0.90 4.45
N PRO A 41 5.31 -0.04 3.42
CA PRO A 41 4.56 1.21 3.48
C PRO A 41 3.11 0.89 3.85
N PRO A 42 2.45 1.69 4.70
CA PRO A 42 1.04 1.49 4.98
C PRO A 42 0.29 1.51 3.65
N MET A 43 -0.52 0.48 3.40
CA MET A 43 -1.35 0.44 2.21
C MET A 43 -2.24 1.67 2.22
N ALA A 44 -2.27 2.41 1.11
CA ALA A 44 -3.13 3.56 0.97
C ALA A 44 -4.58 3.12 1.20
N GLN A 45 -5.27 3.80 2.11
CA GLN A 45 -6.64 3.50 2.50
C GLN A 45 -7.62 4.40 1.73
N GLU A 46 -8.85 3.96 1.56
CA GLU A 46 -9.92 4.80 1.05
C GLU A 46 -10.21 5.95 2.02
N THR A 47 -10.65 7.06 1.48
CA THR A 47 -11.14 8.19 2.29
C THR A 47 -12.63 8.36 2.07
N ILE A 48 -13.41 8.38 3.15
CA ILE A 48 -14.87 8.62 3.12
C ILE A 48 -15.16 10.00 3.66
N THR A 49 -15.74 10.87 2.83
CA THR A 49 -16.14 12.22 3.22
C THR A 49 -17.66 12.32 3.23
N ARG A 50 -18.24 12.40 4.43
CA ARG A 50 -19.68 12.56 4.62
C ARG A 50 -20.15 13.94 4.18
N LEU A 51 -21.17 13.99 3.33
CA LEU A 51 -21.75 15.23 2.81
C LEU A 51 -23.02 15.61 3.53
N ILE A 52 -23.98 14.67 3.69
CA ILE A 52 -25.25 14.90 4.36
C ILE A 52 -25.77 13.60 4.98
N THR A 53 -26.45 13.74 6.10
CA THR A 53 -27.27 12.68 6.71
C THR A 53 -28.63 13.27 7.01
N LYS A 54 -29.70 12.57 6.60
CA LYS A 54 -31.08 13.02 6.81
C LYS A 54 -31.96 11.86 7.26
N GLU A 55 -32.59 12.00 8.39
CA GLU A 55 -33.67 11.09 8.82
C GLU A 55 -34.84 11.23 7.84
N LEU A 56 -35.34 10.10 7.37
CA LEU A 56 -36.50 10.07 6.46
C LEU A 56 -37.79 10.14 7.26
N ALA A 57 -38.75 10.89 6.74
CA ALA A 57 -40.06 10.97 7.35
C ALA A 57 -40.81 9.61 7.21
N GLY A 58 -41.48 9.21 8.25
CA GLY A 58 -42.27 7.95 8.26
C GLY A 58 -41.80 6.98 9.35
N PRO A 59 -42.54 5.86 9.50
CA PRO A 59 -42.32 4.92 10.59
C PRO A 59 -41.13 3.96 10.38
N SER A 60 -40.49 3.99 9.22
CA SER A 60 -39.44 3.02 8.86
C SER A 60 -38.17 3.12 9.71
N GLY A 61 -37.92 4.26 10.37
CA GLY A 61 -36.70 4.50 11.12
C GLY A 61 -35.45 4.49 10.24
N GLU A 62 -35.59 4.92 8.99
CA GLU A 62 -34.52 4.99 8.00
C GLU A 62 -33.90 6.38 7.91
N GLN A 63 -32.70 6.43 7.44
CA GLN A 63 -32.02 7.67 7.09
C GLN A 63 -31.37 7.55 5.70
N ALA A 64 -31.29 8.68 5.03
CA ALA A 64 -30.47 8.86 3.83
C ALA A 64 -29.12 9.40 4.22
N LEU A 65 -28.09 8.85 3.62
CA LEU A 65 -26.71 9.27 3.77
C LEU A 65 -26.08 9.50 2.40
N MET A 66 -25.42 10.64 2.21
CA MET A 66 -24.65 10.93 1.02
C MET A 66 -23.19 11.20 1.42
N TYR A 67 -22.25 10.57 0.74
CA TYR A 67 -20.82 10.72 0.98
C TYR A 67 -20.02 10.49 -0.30
N THR A 68 -18.81 11.03 -0.35
CA THR A 68 -17.84 10.67 -1.39
C THR A 68 -16.85 9.64 -0.85
N VAL A 69 -16.38 8.81 -1.76
CA VAL A 69 -15.32 7.84 -1.53
C VAL A 69 -14.18 8.12 -2.49
N ASP A 70 -12.99 8.30 -1.94
CA ASP A 70 -11.77 8.45 -2.70
C ASP A 70 -10.96 7.16 -2.61
N PHE A 71 -10.79 6.48 -3.74
CA PHE A 71 -9.95 5.31 -3.87
C PHE A 71 -8.56 5.71 -4.35
N PRO A 72 -7.51 5.53 -3.55
CA PRO A 72 -6.14 5.65 -4.03
C PRO A 72 -5.87 4.73 -5.22
N SER A 73 -4.82 5.02 -5.97
CA SER A 73 -4.37 4.13 -7.06
C SER A 73 -4.12 2.72 -6.54
N GLY A 74 -4.64 1.72 -7.27
CA GLY A 74 -4.48 0.30 -6.92
C GLY A 74 -5.27 -0.18 -5.70
N PHE A 75 -6.06 0.66 -5.04
CA PHE A 75 -6.86 0.30 -3.87
C PHE A 75 -7.93 -0.76 -4.20
N SER A 76 -8.17 -1.66 -3.27
CA SER A 76 -9.25 -2.64 -3.31
C SER A 76 -9.85 -2.81 -1.92
N SER A 77 -11.15 -2.62 -1.81
CA SER A 77 -11.91 -2.89 -0.57
C SER A 77 -12.02 -4.40 -0.32
N PRO A 78 -12.08 -4.81 0.94
CA PRO A 78 -12.48 -6.17 1.31
C PRO A 78 -13.90 -6.48 0.81
N VAL A 79 -14.24 -7.77 0.70
CA VAL A 79 -15.61 -8.23 0.43
C VAL A 79 -16.52 -7.80 1.57
N HIS A 80 -17.64 -7.17 1.25
CA HIS A 80 -18.58 -6.65 2.25
C HIS A 80 -20.01 -6.54 1.70
N PRO A 81 -21.05 -6.71 2.54
CA PRO A 81 -22.42 -6.28 2.30
C PRO A 81 -22.73 -4.95 3.01
N HIS A 82 -23.78 -4.27 2.57
CA HIS A 82 -24.26 -3.05 3.21
C HIS A 82 -25.59 -3.28 3.91
N ASN A 83 -26.45 -4.06 3.86
CA ASN A 83 -27.83 -4.07 4.43
C ASN A 83 -28.52 -2.70 4.24
N ALA A 84 -28.41 -2.17 3.03
CA ALA A 84 -28.89 -0.86 2.62
C ALA A 84 -29.19 -0.84 1.13
N GLN A 85 -30.00 0.11 0.68
CA GLN A 85 -30.04 0.45 -0.74
C GLN A 85 -28.90 1.41 -1.03
N VAL A 86 -28.02 1.05 -1.94
CA VAL A 86 -26.82 1.83 -2.26
C VAL A 86 -26.80 2.24 -3.72
N PHE A 87 -26.68 3.52 -3.96
CA PHE A 87 -26.53 4.12 -5.29
C PHE A 87 -25.15 4.74 -5.40
N VAL A 88 -24.38 4.32 -6.39
CA VAL A 88 -23.05 4.83 -6.68
C VAL A 88 -23.08 5.66 -7.96
N TYR A 89 -22.36 6.78 -7.97
CA TYR A 89 -22.17 7.61 -9.16
C TYR A 89 -20.70 8.01 -9.26
N VAL A 90 -20.04 7.62 -10.32
CA VAL A 90 -18.60 7.89 -10.52
C VAL A 90 -18.39 9.35 -10.91
N LEU A 91 -17.55 10.05 -10.13
CA LEU A 91 -17.19 11.46 -10.33
C LEU A 91 -15.90 11.60 -11.14
N ALA A 92 -14.88 10.81 -10.83
CA ALA A 92 -13.57 10.90 -11.46
C ALA A 92 -12.85 9.54 -11.44
N GLY A 93 -11.96 9.31 -12.38
CA GLY A 93 -11.23 8.04 -12.51
C GLY A 93 -12.13 6.92 -13.01
N SER A 94 -11.83 5.68 -12.61
CA SER A 94 -12.64 4.50 -12.94
C SER A 94 -12.57 3.48 -11.82
N VAL A 95 -13.69 2.81 -11.57
CA VAL A 95 -13.82 1.78 -10.54
C VAL A 95 -14.31 0.47 -11.14
N VAL A 96 -13.93 -0.65 -10.54
CA VAL A 96 -14.50 -1.97 -10.88
C VAL A 96 -15.39 -2.40 -9.73
N MET A 97 -16.64 -2.69 -10.04
CA MET A 97 -17.69 -3.10 -9.10
C MET A 97 -18.24 -4.46 -9.52
N GLN A 98 -18.44 -5.35 -8.54
CA GLN A 98 -19.06 -6.66 -8.78
C GLN A 98 -19.84 -7.13 -7.57
N LEU A 99 -21.09 -7.48 -7.78
CA LEU A 99 -21.91 -8.19 -6.80
C LEU A 99 -21.74 -9.71 -6.96
N ARG A 100 -21.93 -10.44 -5.88
CA ARG A 100 -21.85 -11.91 -5.90
C ARG A 100 -22.84 -12.49 -6.93
N GLY A 101 -22.33 -13.36 -7.80
CA GLY A 101 -23.13 -13.97 -8.86
C GLY A 101 -23.32 -13.12 -10.11
N GLN A 102 -22.85 -11.88 -10.13
CA GLN A 102 -22.94 -10.99 -11.29
C GLN A 102 -21.60 -10.80 -11.98
N LYS A 103 -21.60 -10.25 -13.19
CA LYS A 103 -20.38 -9.88 -13.91
C LYS A 103 -19.78 -8.61 -13.32
N ALA A 104 -18.44 -8.55 -13.30
CA ALA A 104 -17.75 -7.32 -12.95
C ALA A 104 -17.98 -6.23 -14.01
N LEU A 105 -18.25 -5.01 -13.52
CA LEU A 105 -18.44 -3.82 -14.35
C LEU A 105 -17.31 -2.83 -14.07
N THR A 106 -16.72 -2.28 -15.13
CA THR A 106 -15.82 -1.13 -15.02
C THR A 106 -16.61 0.12 -15.34
N LEU A 107 -16.65 1.04 -14.38
CA LEU A 107 -17.44 2.27 -14.45
C LEU A 107 -16.52 3.48 -14.47
N GLY A 108 -16.78 4.40 -15.40
CA GLY A 108 -16.11 5.69 -15.51
C GLY A 108 -17.02 6.85 -15.08
N PRO A 109 -16.53 8.11 -15.16
CA PRO A 109 -17.30 9.29 -14.77
C PRO A 109 -18.66 9.35 -15.47
N GLY A 110 -19.71 9.70 -14.69
CA GLY A 110 -21.08 9.79 -15.19
C GLY A 110 -21.83 8.46 -15.18
N GLN A 111 -21.19 7.33 -14.87
CA GLN A 111 -21.84 6.03 -14.77
C GLN A 111 -22.23 5.72 -13.34
N SER A 112 -23.28 4.92 -13.20
CA SER A 112 -23.87 4.56 -11.90
C SER A 112 -23.89 3.05 -11.70
N PHE A 113 -24.00 2.66 -10.41
CA PHE A 113 -24.13 1.30 -9.95
C PHE A 113 -25.14 1.25 -8.80
N TYR A 114 -25.81 0.11 -8.61
CA TYR A 114 -26.81 -0.06 -7.57
C TYR A 114 -26.61 -1.40 -6.86
N GLU A 115 -26.82 -1.40 -5.54
CA GLU A 115 -26.80 -2.57 -4.67
C GLU A 115 -28.06 -2.65 -3.83
N ASN A 116 -28.69 -3.83 -3.79
CA ASN A 116 -29.79 -4.13 -2.87
C ASN A 116 -29.26 -4.42 -1.45
N PRO A 117 -30.14 -4.40 -0.44
CA PRO A 117 -29.74 -4.68 0.95
C PRO A 117 -29.07 -6.04 1.18
N ASP A 118 -29.40 -7.05 0.38
CA ASP A 118 -28.87 -8.42 0.52
C ASP A 118 -27.69 -8.70 -0.42
N ASP A 119 -27.32 -7.74 -1.26
CA ASP A 119 -26.20 -7.90 -2.19
C ASP A 119 -24.87 -7.92 -1.43
N ILE A 120 -23.94 -8.74 -1.93
CA ILE A 120 -22.58 -8.82 -1.40
C ILE A 120 -21.64 -8.27 -2.44
N HIS A 121 -20.98 -7.19 -2.11
CA HIS A 121 -19.97 -6.58 -2.93
C HIS A 121 -18.69 -7.41 -2.87
N VAL A 122 -18.40 -8.17 -3.92
CA VAL A 122 -17.24 -9.07 -3.98
C VAL A 122 -16.02 -8.43 -4.63
N VAL A 123 -16.23 -7.41 -5.46
CA VAL A 123 -15.17 -6.58 -6.01
C VAL A 123 -15.57 -5.11 -5.93
N SER A 124 -14.81 -4.33 -5.19
CA SER A 124 -14.87 -2.86 -5.14
C SER A 124 -13.45 -2.34 -5.16
N ARG A 125 -12.99 -1.85 -6.30
CA ARG A 125 -11.59 -1.42 -6.45
C ARG A 125 -11.42 -0.28 -7.44
N ASN A 126 -10.33 0.45 -7.29
CA ASN A 126 -9.86 1.35 -8.34
C ASN A 126 -9.46 0.52 -9.57
N ALA A 127 -9.90 0.91 -10.75
CA ALA A 127 -9.50 0.26 -12.01
C ALA A 127 -8.06 0.58 -12.41
N SER A 128 -7.49 1.69 -11.90
CA SER A 128 -6.15 2.17 -12.20
C SER A 128 -5.16 1.89 -11.07
N SER A 129 -3.98 1.43 -11.42
CA SER A 129 -2.85 1.29 -10.49
C SER A 129 -2.02 2.57 -10.32
N THR A 130 -2.32 3.64 -11.08
CA THR A 130 -1.51 4.86 -11.13
C THR A 130 -2.28 6.14 -10.90
N LYS A 131 -3.62 6.12 -10.99
CA LYS A 131 -4.48 7.29 -10.83
C LYS A 131 -5.55 7.01 -9.78
N PRO A 132 -5.93 8.01 -8.96
CA PRO A 132 -7.05 7.85 -8.03
C PRO A 132 -8.39 7.79 -8.76
N ALA A 133 -9.41 7.32 -8.06
CA ALA A 133 -10.81 7.39 -8.48
C ALA A 133 -11.65 7.96 -7.35
N GLN A 134 -12.75 8.66 -7.71
CA GLN A 134 -13.70 9.22 -6.77
C GLN A 134 -15.11 8.93 -7.24
N PHE A 135 -15.97 8.56 -6.31
CA PHE A 135 -17.40 8.36 -6.57
C PHE A 135 -18.27 8.85 -5.41
N LEU A 136 -19.48 9.22 -5.74
CA LEU A 136 -20.52 9.58 -4.80
C LEU A 136 -21.30 8.31 -4.44
N VAL A 137 -21.65 8.19 -3.17
CA VAL A 137 -22.56 7.16 -2.67
C VAL A 137 -23.77 7.85 -2.03
N PHE A 138 -24.95 7.44 -2.44
CA PHE A 138 -26.21 7.72 -1.76
C PHE A 138 -26.76 6.42 -1.21
N MET A 139 -27.01 6.39 0.09
CA MET A 139 -27.43 5.17 0.81
C MET A 139 -28.69 5.43 1.61
N ILE A 140 -29.64 4.49 1.57
CA ILE A 140 -30.79 4.46 2.47
C ILE A 140 -30.65 3.23 3.36
N HIS A 141 -30.56 3.47 4.67
CA HIS A 141 -30.35 2.42 5.65
C HIS A 141 -31.00 2.72 6.98
N LYS A 142 -31.09 1.75 7.88
CA LYS A 142 -31.62 1.94 9.24
C LYS A 142 -30.75 2.90 10.01
N LYS A 143 -31.34 3.82 10.76
CA LYS A 143 -30.65 4.76 11.63
C LYS A 143 -29.70 4.03 12.58
N GLY A 144 -28.44 4.47 12.62
CA GLY A 144 -27.42 3.88 13.49
C GLY A 144 -26.81 2.56 12.99
N ALA A 145 -27.27 2.02 11.87
CA ALA A 145 -26.64 0.84 11.29
C ALA A 145 -25.23 1.19 10.73
N PRO A 146 -24.26 0.25 10.80
CA PRO A 146 -22.95 0.44 10.20
C PRO A 146 -23.07 0.54 8.67
N LEU A 147 -22.15 1.32 8.05
CA LEU A 147 -22.14 1.50 6.60
C LEU A 147 -21.75 0.22 5.85
N VAL A 148 -20.90 -0.57 6.46
CA VAL A 148 -20.34 -1.82 5.91
C VAL A 148 -20.48 -2.90 6.97
N LEU A 149 -20.87 -4.09 6.56
CA LEU A 149 -20.96 -5.26 7.44
C LEU A 149 -19.80 -6.23 7.14
N PRO A 150 -19.37 -7.04 8.13
CA PRO A 150 -18.42 -8.11 7.88
C PRO A 150 -19.01 -9.13 6.89
N ALA A 151 -18.22 -9.57 5.92
CA ALA A 151 -18.59 -10.70 5.08
C ALA A 151 -18.67 -11.97 5.94
N LYS A 152 -19.76 -12.73 5.73
CA LYS A 152 -19.92 -14.07 6.31
C LYS A 152 -19.37 -15.13 5.37
#